data_c60f2e49e054d629b066e490a995856b
#
_entry.id   c60f2e49e054d629b066e490a995856b
#
_cell.length_a   1.000
_cell.length_b   1.000
_cell.length_c   1.000
_cell.angle_alpha   90.00
_cell.angle_beta   90.00
_cell.angle_gamma   90.00
#
_symmetry.space_group_name_H-M   'P 1'
#
loop_
_entity.id
_entity.type
_entity.pdbx_description
1 polymer ?
#
loop_
_entity_poly.entity_id
_entity_poly.type
_entity_poly.pdbx_seq_one_letter_code
_entity_poly.pdbx_strand_id
1 'polypeptide(L)'
;MMNYMDLLLTQAGKLPQKVFLVTETKRLTYEAVCDAALSYAALLQSLSCPKGTLLIVRKDPVAQLTAFLGAQKAGFVPILGHPDLTPLLAETLSKKRGIAYIDDGQFRVGQSGSMVPQGAIMGVLSSGSTDLPKLLFRTYESWADFFPEQCRIFGLKRDSVAFTEGSMSFTGNLSVFASVLYAGASLVMGEGLYPKRWETLLYREGVTYLYLVPVKLKLFLRIIRHPFLSVTTVMAGSQ
;
A
#
# COMPACT_ATOMS: atom_id res chain seq x y z
N MET A 1 -14.80 14.20 -1.88
CA MET A 1 -13.46 14.10 -2.51
C MET A 1 -13.15 12.64 -2.66
N MET A 2 -12.79 12.20 -3.86
CA MET A 2 -12.50 10.79 -4.17
C MET A 2 -11.19 10.34 -3.50
N ASN A 3 -11.13 9.09 -3.04
CA ASN A 3 -9.94 8.48 -2.44
C ASN A 3 -9.86 6.98 -2.79
N TYR A 4 -8.85 6.28 -2.30
CA TYR A 4 -8.67 4.87 -2.64
C TYR A 4 -9.71 3.94 -2.00
N MET A 5 -10.32 4.34 -0.88
CA MET A 5 -11.44 3.58 -0.33
C MET A 5 -12.68 3.63 -1.24
N ASP A 6 -12.92 4.76 -1.92
CA ASP A 6 -14.02 4.86 -2.89
C ASP A 6 -13.79 3.95 -4.10
N LEU A 7 -12.53 3.81 -4.55
CA LEU A 7 -12.16 2.81 -5.56
C LEU A 7 -12.42 1.38 -5.06
N LEU A 8 -12.01 1.08 -3.83
CA LEU A 8 -12.22 -0.24 -3.24
C LEU A 8 -13.73 -0.58 -3.17
N LEU A 9 -14.56 0.34 -2.70
CA LEU A 9 -16.01 0.17 -2.65
C LEU A 9 -16.59 -0.12 -4.05
N THR A 10 -16.11 0.62 -5.05
CA THR A 10 -16.52 0.43 -6.44
C THR A 10 -16.14 -0.96 -6.97
N GLN A 11 -14.91 -1.40 -6.71
CA GLN A 11 -14.44 -2.71 -7.18
C GLN A 11 -15.06 -3.87 -6.39
N ALA A 12 -15.25 -3.72 -5.09
CA ALA A 12 -15.92 -4.72 -4.26
C ALA A 12 -17.37 -4.94 -4.70
N GLY A 13 -18.07 -3.86 -5.07
CA GLY A 13 -19.43 -3.97 -5.62
C GLY A 13 -19.49 -4.68 -6.98
N LYS A 14 -18.44 -4.57 -7.81
CA LYS A 14 -18.37 -5.22 -9.14
C LYS A 14 -17.77 -6.62 -9.11
N LEU A 15 -16.85 -6.88 -8.19
CA LEU A 15 -15.99 -8.05 -8.16
C LEU A 15 -15.84 -8.61 -6.73
N PRO A 16 -16.93 -8.81 -5.97
CA PRO A 16 -16.84 -9.12 -4.53
C PRO A 16 -15.98 -10.35 -4.25
N GLN A 17 -16.16 -11.42 -5.00
CA GLN A 17 -15.49 -12.70 -4.80
C GLN A 17 -14.12 -12.82 -5.50
N LYS A 18 -13.72 -11.79 -6.27
CA LYS A 18 -12.40 -11.80 -6.90
C LYS A 18 -11.32 -11.62 -5.86
N VAL A 19 -10.25 -12.43 -5.96
CA VAL A 19 -9.06 -12.27 -5.11
C VAL A 19 -8.40 -10.94 -5.42
N PHE A 20 -8.14 -10.15 -4.38
CA PHE A 20 -7.48 -8.85 -4.46
C PHE A 20 -6.09 -8.86 -3.87
N LEU A 21 -5.94 -9.22 -2.59
CA LEU A 21 -4.65 -9.23 -1.90
C LEU A 21 -4.22 -10.66 -1.58
N VAL A 22 -2.97 -10.97 -1.92
CA VAL A 22 -2.35 -12.27 -1.65
C VAL A 22 -0.99 -12.06 -0.98
N THR A 23 -0.73 -12.83 0.07
CA THR A 23 0.59 -12.99 0.69
C THR A 23 0.99 -14.46 0.69
N GLU A 24 2.09 -14.83 1.34
CA GLU A 24 2.45 -16.24 1.54
C GLU A 24 1.36 -17.02 2.29
N THR A 25 0.68 -16.36 3.23
CA THR A 25 -0.24 -17.00 4.18
C THR A 25 -1.70 -16.57 4.04
N LYS A 26 -1.99 -15.50 3.30
CA LYS A 26 -3.33 -14.91 3.19
C LYS A 26 -3.74 -14.77 1.73
N ARG A 27 -5.05 -14.95 1.50
CA ARG A 27 -5.69 -14.73 0.21
C ARG A 27 -7.06 -14.12 0.45
N LEU A 28 -7.22 -12.84 0.14
CA LEU A 28 -8.43 -12.08 0.43
C LEU A 28 -9.08 -11.57 -0.85
N THR A 29 -10.40 -11.63 -0.88
CA THR A 29 -11.23 -11.06 -1.95
C THR A 29 -11.37 -9.55 -1.80
N TYR A 30 -11.89 -8.88 -2.82
CA TYR A 30 -12.24 -7.46 -2.75
C TYR A 30 -13.24 -7.17 -1.62
N GLU A 31 -14.26 -8.03 -1.46
CA GLU A 31 -15.24 -7.94 -0.38
C GLU A 31 -14.57 -8.07 0.99
N ALA A 32 -13.74 -9.09 1.20
CA ALA A 32 -13.06 -9.31 2.47
C ALA A 32 -12.13 -8.15 2.87
N VAL A 33 -11.43 -7.54 1.89
CA VAL A 33 -10.59 -6.35 2.13
C VAL A 33 -11.46 -5.14 2.44
N CYS A 34 -12.59 -4.99 1.75
CA CYS A 34 -13.55 -3.92 1.99
C CYS A 34 -14.13 -4.00 3.40
N ASP A 35 -14.58 -5.18 3.84
CA ASP A 35 -15.14 -5.39 5.18
C ASP A 35 -14.12 -5.11 6.28
N ALA A 36 -12.87 -5.56 6.08
CA ALA A 36 -11.79 -5.27 7.01
C ALA A 36 -11.49 -3.75 7.10
N ALA A 37 -11.52 -3.04 5.97
CA ALA A 37 -11.33 -1.59 5.93
C ALA A 37 -12.49 -0.84 6.58
N LEU A 38 -13.72 -1.27 6.36
CA LEU A 38 -14.92 -0.69 7.00
C LEU A 38 -14.92 -0.92 8.51
N SER A 39 -14.52 -2.11 8.95
CA SER A 39 -14.38 -2.42 10.38
C SER A 39 -13.34 -1.53 11.06
N TYR A 40 -12.21 -1.29 10.40
CA TYR A 40 -11.19 -0.35 10.90
C TYR A 40 -11.70 1.10 10.90
N ALA A 41 -12.46 1.51 9.89
CA ALA A 41 -13.08 2.83 9.86
C ALA A 41 -14.06 3.02 11.02
N ALA A 42 -14.90 2.02 11.32
CA ALA A 42 -15.82 2.07 12.45
C ALA A 42 -15.06 2.19 13.79
N LEU A 43 -13.95 1.45 13.96
CA LEU A 43 -13.07 1.59 15.11
C LEU A 43 -12.57 3.03 15.26
N LEU A 44 -12.03 3.64 14.19
CA LEU A 44 -11.54 5.02 14.25
C LEU A 44 -12.64 6.05 14.55
N GLN A 45 -13.86 5.81 14.06
CA GLN A 45 -15.01 6.67 14.33
C GLN A 45 -15.45 6.59 15.80
N SER A 46 -15.36 5.41 16.43
CA SER A 46 -15.70 5.23 17.85
C SER A 46 -14.75 5.96 18.81
N LEU A 47 -13.53 6.31 18.37
CA LEU A 47 -12.56 7.02 19.20
C LEU A 47 -12.95 8.50 19.46
N SER A 48 -13.94 9.05 18.76
CA SER A 48 -14.44 10.42 18.93
C SER A 48 -13.36 11.51 18.95
N CYS A 49 -12.25 11.29 18.21
CA CYS A 49 -11.15 12.25 18.13
C CYS A 49 -11.24 13.12 16.86
N PRO A 50 -10.67 14.35 16.86
CA PRO A 50 -10.57 15.19 15.67
C PRO A 50 -9.90 14.49 14.51
N LYS A 51 -10.31 14.77 13.28
CA LYS A 51 -9.68 14.22 12.09
C LYS A 51 -8.29 14.86 11.88
N GLY A 52 -7.36 14.07 11.40
CA GLY A 52 -5.97 14.50 11.21
C GLY A 52 -5.14 13.44 10.48
N THR A 53 -3.83 13.58 10.55
CA THR A 53 -2.88 12.61 10.01
C THR A 53 -2.78 11.40 10.93
N LEU A 54 -2.69 10.20 10.35
CA LEU A 54 -2.54 8.94 11.06
C LEU A 54 -1.36 8.13 10.50
N LEU A 55 -0.29 8.00 11.28
CA LEU A 55 0.83 7.12 10.94
C LEU A 55 0.46 5.67 11.28
N ILE A 56 0.46 4.81 10.28
CA ILE A 56 0.09 3.38 10.39
C ILE A 56 1.35 2.55 10.25
N VAL A 57 1.75 1.87 11.33
CA VAL A 57 2.92 0.99 11.36
C VAL A 57 2.44 -0.43 11.66
N ARG A 58 2.44 -1.30 10.66
CA ARG A 58 2.00 -2.70 10.77
C ARG A 58 3.01 -3.61 10.08
N LYS A 59 3.31 -4.76 10.70
CA LYS A 59 4.17 -5.78 10.09
C LYS A 59 3.43 -6.54 8.98
N ASP A 60 2.16 -6.83 9.19
CA ASP A 60 1.31 -7.48 8.21
C ASP A 60 0.88 -6.49 7.12
N PRO A 61 1.29 -6.65 5.85
CA PRO A 61 0.98 -5.71 4.79
C PRO A 61 -0.52 -5.64 4.48
N VAL A 62 -1.28 -6.72 4.67
CA VAL A 62 -2.73 -6.71 4.51
C VAL A 62 -3.38 -5.84 5.58
N ALA A 63 -2.98 -6.02 6.86
CA ALA A 63 -3.49 -5.19 7.95
C ALA A 63 -3.08 -3.72 7.77
N GLN A 64 -1.91 -3.45 7.21
CA GLN A 64 -1.46 -2.09 6.91
C GLN A 64 -2.32 -1.43 5.83
N LEU A 65 -2.59 -2.14 4.73
CA LEU A 65 -3.40 -1.63 3.62
C LEU A 65 -4.88 -1.48 3.99
N THR A 66 -5.46 -2.43 4.75
CA THR A 66 -6.84 -2.31 5.22
C THR A 66 -7.01 -1.14 6.20
N ALA A 67 -6.03 -0.92 7.09
CA ALA A 67 -6.02 0.26 7.96
C ALA A 67 -5.86 1.57 7.16
N PHE A 68 -5.03 1.60 6.13
CA PHE A 68 -4.88 2.74 5.22
C PHE A 68 -6.21 3.12 4.56
N LEU A 69 -6.90 2.15 3.98
CA LEU A 69 -8.19 2.36 3.32
C LEU A 69 -9.29 2.77 4.32
N GLY A 70 -9.35 2.10 5.47
CA GLY A 70 -10.31 2.41 6.51
C GLY A 70 -10.09 3.78 7.16
N ALA A 71 -8.83 4.22 7.30
CA ALA A 71 -8.51 5.57 7.75
C ALA A 71 -9.05 6.64 6.79
N GLN A 72 -8.92 6.44 5.47
CA GLN A 72 -9.51 7.32 4.46
C GLN A 72 -11.05 7.35 4.59
N LYS A 73 -11.70 6.20 4.80
CA LYS A 73 -13.14 6.13 5.03
C LYS A 73 -13.59 6.90 6.26
N ALA A 74 -12.78 6.84 7.32
CA ALA A 74 -13.04 7.55 8.57
C ALA A 74 -12.71 9.06 8.50
N GLY A 75 -12.16 9.55 7.39
CA GLY A 75 -11.80 10.95 7.17
C GLY A 75 -10.43 11.35 7.72
N PHE A 76 -9.57 10.40 8.04
CA PHE A 76 -8.17 10.66 8.37
C PHE A 76 -7.30 10.69 7.10
N VAL A 77 -6.13 11.32 7.21
CA VAL A 77 -5.09 11.29 6.19
C VAL A 77 -4.03 10.27 6.60
N PRO A 78 -4.07 9.04 6.08
CA PRO A 78 -3.15 7.98 6.46
C PRO A 78 -1.74 8.22 5.90
N ILE A 79 -0.73 7.79 6.67
CA ILE A 79 0.68 7.75 6.33
C ILE A 79 1.16 6.34 6.63
N LEU A 80 1.69 5.63 5.62
CA LEU A 80 2.24 4.30 5.85
C LEU A 80 3.67 4.41 6.38
N GLY A 81 3.89 3.91 7.60
CA GLY A 81 5.21 3.75 8.20
C GLY A 81 5.87 2.44 7.78
N HIS A 82 7.21 2.41 7.74
CA HIS A 82 7.93 1.16 7.52
C HIS A 82 7.64 0.17 8.66
N PRO A 83 7.45 -1.13 8.38
CA PRO A 83 7.15 -2.14 9.42
C PRO A 83 8.17 -2.23 10.55
N ASP A 84 9.43 -1.88 10.28
CA ASP A 84 10.52 -1.87 11.26
C ASP A 84 10.67 -0.54 12.01
N LEU A 85 9.76 0.41 11.79
CA LEU A 85 9.78 1.68 12.51
C LEU A 85 9.49 1.41 13.99
N THR A 86 10.48 1.69 14.83
CA THR A 86 10.33 1.48 16.28
C THR A 86 9.35 2.50 16.88
N PRO A 87 8.69 2.19 18.02
CA PRO A 87 7.79 3.13 18.68
C PRO A 87 8.44 4.49 18.96
N LEU A 88 9.70 4.51 19.39
CA LEU A 88 10.46 5.74 19.66
C LEU A 88 10.68 6.58 18.39
N LEU A 89 11.00 5.92 17.27
CA LEU A 89 11.16 6.61 15.98
C LEU A 89 9.81 7.10 15.44
N ALA A 90 8.73 6.34 15.63
CA ALA A 90 7.38 6.77 15.26
C ALA A 90 6.96 8.04 16.04
N GLU A 91 7.22 8.09 17.34
CA GLU A 91 6.98 9.27 18.17
C GLU A 91 7.86 10.46 17.76
N THR A 92 9.14 10.21 17.49
CA THR A 92 10.07 11.25 17.02
C THR A 92 9.60 11.82 15.68
N LEU A 93 9.18 10.95 14.75
CA LEU A 93 8.65 11.34 13.45
C LEU A 93 7.34 12.13 13.63
N SER A 94 6.44 11.68 14.49
CA SER A 94 5.20 12.37 14.82
C SER A 94 5.49 13.80 15.31
N LYS A 95 6.36 13.96 16.29
CA LYS A 95 6.75 15.27 16.85
C LYS A 95 7.40 16.18 15.80
N LYS A 96 8.32 15.66 15.01
CA LYS A 96 9.07 16.46 14.02
C LYS A 96 8.26 16.81 12.77
N ARG A 97 7.26 16.00 12.41
CA ARG A 97 6.41 16.20 11.22
C ARG A 97 4.98 16.59 11.55
N GLY A 98 4.65 16.74 12.84
CA GLY A 98 3.31 17.13 13.30
C GLY A 98 2.23 16.10 12.97
N ILE A 99 2.53 14.80 13.06
CA ILE A 99 1.57 13.73 12.80
C ILE A 99 0.67 13.58 14.03
N ALA A 100 -0.65 13.72 13.82
CA ALA A 100 -1.61 13.80 14.92
C ALA A 100 -1.78 12.49 15.69
N TYR A 101 -1.69 11.36 15.00
CA TYR A 101 -1.95 10.04 15.59
C TYR A 101 -0.98 9.00 15.08
N ILE A 102 -0.74 7.97 15.90
CA ILE A 102 0.07 6.79 15.58
C ILE A 102 -0.76 5.54 15.87
N ASP A 103 -0.76 4.59 14.93
CA ASP A 103 -1.30 3.25 15.10
C ASP A 103 -0.22 2.21 14.74
N ASP A 104 0.43 1.68 15.76
CA ASP A 104 1.45 0.63 15.68
C ASP A 104 0.97 -0.70 16.31
N GLY A 105 -0.34 -0.88 16.38
CA GLY A 105 -1.05 -1.94 17.10
C GLY A 105 -1.85 -1.38 18.26
N GLN A 106 -1.50 -0.16 18.70
CA GLN A 106 -2.24 0.63 19.67
C GLN A 106 -2.43 2.03 19.10
N PHE A 107 -3.66 2.52 19.14
CA PHE A 107 -3.93 3.90 18.73
C PHE A 107 -3.45 4.86 19.81
N ARG A 108 -2.58 5.79 19.43
CA ARG A 108 -1.99 6.78 20.34
C ARG A 108 -2.10 8.19 19.76
N VAL A 109 -2.27 9.17 20.64
CA VAL A 109 -2.18 10.58 20.27
C VAL A 109 -0.71 10.93 20.06
N GLY A 110 -0.41 11.49 18.92
CA GLY A 110 0.91 12.01 18.57
C GLY A 110 1.00 13.52 18.82
N GLN A 111 1.61 14.25 17.89
CA GLN A 111 1.74 15.71 17.97
C GLN A 111 0.69 16.38 17.09
N SER A 112 -0.29 17.03 17.71
CA SER A 112 -1.23 17.88 16.96
C SER A 112 -0.54 19.18 16.49
N GLY A 113 -0.85 19.65 15.29
CA GLY A 113 -0.42 20.97 14.81
C GLY A 113 0.07 21.08 13.38
N SER A 114 0.23 20.02 12.61
CA SER A 114 0.43 20.21 11.17
C SER A 114 -0.87 20.47 10.45
N MET A 115 -0.90 21.55 9.69
CA MET A 115 -1.98 21.75 8.73
C MET A 115 -1.89 20.68 7.65
N VAL A 116 -2.94 19.86 7.54
CA VAL A 116 -3.12 18.98 6.40
C VAL A 116 -3.51 19.87 5.21
N PRO A 117 -2.75 19.84 4.08
CA PRO A 117 -3.12 20.60 2.90
C PRO A 117 -4.52 20.22 2.42
N GLN A 118 -5.27 21.22 1.93
CA GLN A 118 -6.58 20.98 1.35
C GLN A 118 -6.47 19.95 0.20
N GLY A 119 -7.36 18.98 0.19
CA GLY A 119 -7.37 17.96 -0.83
C GLY A 119 -6.41 16.78 -0.59
N ALA A 120 -5.59 16.80 0.44
CA ALA A 120 -4.73 15.68 0.76
C ALA A 120 -5.53 14.45 1.22
N ILE A 121 -5.27 13.31 0.58
CA ILE A 121 -5.89 12.02 0.92
C ILE A 121 -4.90 11.06 1.57
N MET A 122 -3.62 11.32 1.48
CA MET A 122 -2.56 10.53 2.11
C MET A 122 -1.27 11.34 2.28
N GLY A 123 -0.42 10.88 3.20
CA GLY A 123 0.98 11.29 3.30
C GLY A 123 1.92 10.16 2.89
N VAL A 124 3.03 10.51 2.27
CA VAL A 124 4.13 9.59 1.95
C VAL A 124 5.40 10.05 2.60
N LEU A 125 6.20 9.10 3.08
CA LEU A 125 7.49 9.34 3.69
C LEU A 125 8.57 9.15 2.62
N SER A 126 9.38 10.17 2.37
CA SER A 126 10.51 10.08 1.44
C SER A 126 11.83 9.98 2.20
N SER A 127 12.78 9.20 1.67
CA SER A 127 14.16 9.21 2.15
C SER A 127 14.76 10.59 1.90
N GLY A 128 14.86 11.40 2.96
CA GLY A 128 15.58 12.68 2.89
C GLY A 128 17.08 12.47 3.11
N SER A 129 17.91 13.41 2.68
CA SER A 129 19.33 13.51 3.05
C SER A 129 19.57 13.85 4.53
N THR A 130 18.51 13.96 5.32
CA THR A 130 18.49 14.25 6.75
C THR A 130 18.03 13.01 7.51
N ASP A 131 18.41 12.89 8.79
CA ASP A 131 18.18 11.72 9.66
C ASP A 131 16.72 11.22 9.75
N LEU A 132 15.74 12.04 9.38
CA LEU A 132 14.32 11.67 9.41
C LEU A 132 13.63 11.88 8.07
N PRO A 133 12.77 10.93 7.64
CA PRO A 133 12.00 11.05 6.41
C PRO A 133 11.21 12.36 6.32
N LYS A 134 11.10 12.91 5.11
CA LYS A 134 10.22 14.04 4.83
C LYS A 134 8.80 13.52 4.63
N LEU A 135 7.82 14.24 5.18
CA LEU A 135 6.40 13.97 4.95
C LEU A 135 5.92 14.83 3.77
N LEU A 136 5.42 14.19 2.74
CA LEU A 136 4.83 14.80 1.56
C LEU A 136 3.37 14.39 1.47
N PHE A 137 2.45 15.35 1.27
CA PHE A 137 1.05 15.07 1.08
C PHE A 137 0.70 14.88 -0.39
N ARG A 138 -0.30 14.03 -0.66
CA ARG A 138 -0.80 13.73 -1.99
C ARG A 138 -2.31 13.88 -2.06
N THR A 139 -2.79 14.49 -3.15
CA THR A 139 -4.20 14.44 -3.54
C THR A 139 -4.49 13.14 -4.31
N TYR A 140 -5.76 12.80 -4.50
CA TYR A 140 -6.16 11.65 -5.29
C TYR A 140 -5.66 11.79 -6.74
N GLU A 141 -5.89 12.93 -7.35
CA GLU A 141 -5.56 13.24 -8.74
C GLU A 141 -4.07 13.17 -9.03
N SER A 142 -3.22 13.42 -8.02
CA SER A 142 -1.76 13.39 -8.19
C SER A 142 -1.21 12.02 -8.67
N TRP A 143 -2.01 10.96 -8.53
CA TRP A 143 -1.73 9.64 -9.10
C TRP A 143 -2.84 9.14 -10.03
N ALA A 144 -4.10 9.43 -9.73
CA ALA A 144 -5.24 8.92 -10.47
C ALA A 144 -5.24 9.34 -11.95
N ASP A 145 -4.72 10.52 -12.25
CA ASP A 145 -4.60 11.02 -13.63
C ASP A 145 -3.67 10.15 -14.49
N PHE A 146 -2.72 9.45 -13.85
CA PHE A 146 -1.79 8.55 -14.53
C PHE A 146 -2.29 7.11 -14.63
N PHE A 147 -3.31 6.69 -13.89
CA PHE A 147 -3.74 5.29 -13.89
C PHE A 147 -4.16 4.77 -15.26
N PRO A 148 -4.93 5.48 -16.08
CA PRO A 148 -5.28 5.01 -17.43
C PRO A 148 -4.05 4.74 -18.28
N GLU A 149 -3.08 5.65 -18.25
CA GLU A 149 -1.85 5.55 -19.03
C GLU A 149 -0.91 4.46 -18.48
N GLN A 150 -0.79 4.35 -17.16
CA GLN A 150 -0.05 3.26 -16.53
C GLN A 150 -0.62 1.90 -16.91
N CYS A 151 -1.95 1.75 -16.85
CA CYS A 151 -2.60 0.50 -17.26
C CYS A 151 -2.34 0.18 -18.73
N ARG A 152 -2.37 1.19 -19.61
CA ARG A 152 -2.09 1.03 -21.04
C ARG A 152 -0.63 0.63 -21.30
N ILE A 153 0.32 1.34 -20.72
CA ILE A 153 1.78 1.11 -20.95
C ILE A 153 2.22 -0.23 -20.36
N PHE A 154 1.77 -0.53 -19.15
CA PHE A 154 2.20 -1.75 -18.45
C PHE A 154 1.31 -2.97 -18.72
N GLY A 155 0.28 -2.82 -19.55
CA GLY A 155 -0.66 -3.91 -19.86
C GLY A 155 -1.46 -4.39 -18.64
N LEU A 156 -1.64 -3.52 -17.62
CA LEU A 156 -2.37 -3.87 -16.41
C LEU A 156 -3.88 -3.85 -16.67
N LYS A 157 -4.52 -5.02 -16.54
CA LYS A 157 -5.94 -5.25 -16.80
C LYS A 157 -6.60 -5.91 -15.61
N ARG A 158 -7.93 -6.06 -15.67
CA ARG A 158 -8.68 -6.73 -14.62
C ARG A 158 -8.18 -8.14 -14.29
N ASP A 159 -7.80 -8.90 -15.30
CA ASP A 159 -7.30 -10.27 -15.18
C ASP A 159 -5.81 -10.36 -14.81
N SER A 160 -5.13 -9.24 -14.73
CA SER A 160 -3.72 -9.20 -14.33
C SER A 160 -3.53 -9.58 -12.87
N VAL A 161 -2.40 -10.22 -12.60
CA VAL A 161 -1.89 -10.52 -11.27
C VAL A 161 -0.55 -9.83 -11.13
N ALA A 162 -0.51 -8.77 -10.35
CA ALA A 162 0.71 -8.00 -10.10
C ALA A 162 1.46 -8.54 -8.89
N PHE A 163 2.78 -8.52 -8.94
CA PHE A 163 3.65 -8.84 -7.80
C PHE A 163 4.51 -7.64 -7.43
N THR A 164 4.63 -7.40 -6.14
CA THR A 164 5.61 -6.48 -5.56
C THR A 164 6.21 -7.07 -4.30
N GLU A 165 7.41 -6.62 -3.93
CA GLU A 165 8.08 -7.06 -2.71
C GLU A 165 8.54 -5.87 -1.89
N GLY A 166 8.40 -6.00 -0.56
CA GLY A 166 8.79 -5.00 0.43
C GLY A 166 7.64 -4.18 0.96
N SER A 167 7.97 -3.19 1.78
CA SER A 167 6.98 -2.39 2.50
C SER A 167 6.10 -1.55 1.59
N MET A 168 4.82 -1.47 1.92
CA MET A 168 3.86 -0.56 1.29
C MET A 168 4.10 0.92 1.64
N SER A 169 4.99 1.21 2.60
CA SER A 169 5.46 2.58 2.86
C SER A 169 6.35 3.14 1.75
N PHE A 170 6.91 2.29 0.89
CA PHE A 170 7.62 2.74 -0.31
C PHE A 170 6.64 3.18 -1.39
N THR A 171 6.86 4.40 -1.91
CA THR A 171 6.01 5.03 -2.91
C THR A 171 5.77 4.16 -4.15
N GLY A 172 6.80 3.42 -4.61
CA GLY A 172 6.67 2.51 -5.76
C GLY A 172 5.69 1.38 -5.51
N ASN A 173 5.80 0.67 -4.36
CA ASN A 173 4.89 -0.41 -4.00
C ASN A 173 3.46 0.10 -3.81
N LEU A 174 3.30 1.26 -3.14
CA LEU A 174 1.99 1.88 -2.94
C LEU A 174 1.37 2.35 -4.27
N SER A 175 2.18 2.83 -5.23
CA SER A 175 1.70 3.17 -6.58
C SER A 175 1.22 1.94 -7.35
N VAL A 176 1.94 0.81 -7.25
CA VAL A 176 1.49 -0.46 -7.83
C VAL A 176 0.17 -0.91 -7.21
N PHE A 177 0.05 -0.87 -5.87
CA PHE A 177 -1.21 -1.17 -5.19
C PHE A 177 -2.37 -0.31 -5.71
N ALA A 178 -2.17 1.01 -5.82
CA ALA A 178 -3.19 1.93 -6.29
C ALA A 178 -3.61 1.65 -7.75
N SER A 179 -2.64 1.35 -8.63
CA SER A 179 -2.91 1.00 -10.03
C SER A 179 -3.65 -0.34 -10.16
N VAL A 180 -3.29 -1.34 -9.35
CA VAL A 180 -3.96 -2.65 -9.27
C VAL A 180 -5.41 -2.47 -8.82
N LEU A 181 -5.63 -1.67 -7.78
CA LEU A 181 -6.97 -1.35 -7.28
C LEU A 181 -7.82 -0.65 -8.36
N TYR A 182 -7.23 0.33 -9.06
CA TYR A 182 -7.91 1.02 -10.16
C TYR A 182 -8.32 0.05 -11.28
N ALA A 183 -7.41 -0.83 -11.70
CA ALA A 183 -7.66 -1.82 -12.75
C ALA A 183 -8.64 -2.93 -12.35
N GLY A 184 -8.93 -3.10 -11.06
CA GLY A 184 -9.67 -4.25 -10.55
C GLY A 184 -8.89 -5.57 -10.66
N ALA A 185 -7.56 -5.50 -10.61
CA ALA A 185 -6.60 -6.60 -10.71
C ALA A 185 -6.31 -7.25 -9.35
N SER A 186 -5.40 -8.22 -9.30
CA SER A 186 -4.94 -8.86 -8.06
C SER A 186 -3.52 -8.42 -7.72
N LEU A 187 -3.20 -8.26 -6.43
CA LEU A 187 -1.87 -7.92 -5.94
C LEU A 187 -1.31 -9.04 -5.06
N VAL A 188 -0.17 -9.55 -5.45
CA VAL A 188 0.64 -10.51 -4.70
C VAL A 188 1.78 -9.76 -4.03
N MET A 189 1.88 -9.86 -2.72
CA MET A 189 2.90 -9.18 -1.92
C MET A 189 3.89 -10.20 -1.38
N GLY A 190 5.15 -10.11 -1.86
CA GLY A 190 6.26 -10.89 -1.34
C GLY A 190 6.76 -10.30 -0.02
N GLU A 191 7.01 -11.15 0.96
CA GLU A 191 7.51 -10.77 2.27
C GLU A 191 8.96 -11.20 2.43
N GLY A 192 9.80 -10.25 2.89
CA GLY A 192 11.21 -10.49 3.19
C GLY A 192 12.08 -10.83 1.96
N LEU A 193 13.40 -10.79 2.17
CA LEU A 193 14.40 -11.04 1.12
C LEU A 193 14.63 -12.54 0.89
N TYR A 194 13.58 -13.27 0.50
CA TYR A 194 13.65 -14.71 0.19
C TYR A 194 13.23 -15.01 -1.25
N PRO A 195 14.09 -14.75 -2.26
CA PRO A 195 13.72 -14.87 -3.67
C PRO A 195 13.17 -16.24 -4.09
N LYS A 196 13.58 -17.33 -3.43
CA LYS A 196 13.01 -18.68 -3.69
C LYS A 196 11.52 -18.76 -3.32
N ARG A 197 11.10 -18.06 -2.25
CA ARG A 197 9.68 -17.98 -1.87
C ARG A 197 8.91 -17.13 -2.86
N TRP A 198 9.52 -16.06 -3.39
CA TRP A 198 8.90 -15.28 -4.45
C TRP A 198 8.67 -16.13 -5.70
N GLU A 199 9.68 -16.93 -6.11
CA GLU A 199 9.53 -17.84 -7.26
C GLU A 199 8.30 -18.74 -7.09
N THR A 200 8.17 -19.42 -5.95
CA THR A 200 7.01 -20.25 -5.64
C THR A 200 5.69 -19.46 -5.70
N LEU A 201 5.69 -18.25 -5.15
CA LEU A 201 4.50 -17.41 -5.10
C LEU A 201 4.10 -16.92 -6.50
N LEU A 202 5.07 -16.51 -7.34
CA LEU A 202 4.83 -16.10 -8.71
C LEU A 202 4.19 -17.20 -9.55
N TYR A 203 4.69 -18.43 -9.44
CA TYR A 203 4.11 -19.59 -10.13
C TYR A 203 2.71 -19.93 -9.63
N ARG A 204 2.56 -20.03 -8.31
CA ARG A 204 1.28 -20.40 -7.69
C ARG A 204 0.15 -19.45 -8.08
N GLU A 205 0.44 -18.16 -8.13
CA GLU A 205 -0.56 -17.12 -8.39
C GLU A 205 -0.67 -16.73 -9.88
N GLY A 206 0.18 -17.28 -10.75
CA GLY A 206 0.18 -16.95 -12.17
C GLY A 206 0.44 -15.47 -12.45
N VAL A 207 1.47 -14.92 -11.77
CA VAL A 207 1.80 -13.49 -11.87
C VAL A 207 2.07 -13.08 -13.31
N THR A 208 1.43 -12.00 -13.76
CA THR A 208 1.57 -11.44 -15.11
C THR A 208 2.39 -10.15 -15.15
N TYR A 209 2.42 -9.41 -14.04
CA TYR A 209 3.12 -8.14 -13.91
C TYR A 209 4.04 -8.17 -12.69
N LEU A 210 5.33 -7.98 -12.91
CA LEU A 210 6.37 -8.01 -11.87
C LEU A 210 6.95 -6.61 -11.64
N TYR A 211 6.82 -6.09 -10.42
CA TYR A 211 7.49 -4.87 -9.98
C TYR A 211 8.54 -5.19 -8.93
N LEU A 212 9.79 -4.86 -9.21
CA LEU A 212 10.90 -4.96 -8.26
C LEU A 212 11.86 -3.78 -8.45
N VAL A 213 12.51 -3.36 -7.37
CA VAL A 213 13.64 -2.43 -7.50
C VAL A 213 14.83 -3.14 -8.17
N PRO A 214 15.70 -2.45 -8.93
CA PRO A 214 16.73 -3.07 -9.75
C PRO A 214 17.64 -4.05 -9.01
N VAL A 215 18.01 -3.74 -7.76
CA VAL A 215 18.85 -4.62 -6.94
C VAL A 215 18.17 -5.96 -6.64
N LYS A 216 16.88 -5.90 -6.27
CA LYS A 216 16.08 -7.10 -5.98
C LYS A 216 15.81 -7.91 -7.24
N LEU A 217 15.53 -7.24 -8.36
CA LEU A 217 15.39 -7.91 -9.67
C LEU A 217 16.69 -8.65 -10.05
N LYS A 218 17.85 -8.02 -9.94
CA LYS A 218 19.14 -8.68 -10.18
C LYS A 218 19.37 -9.89 -9.28
N LEU A 219 19.01 -9.78 -7.99
CA LEU A 219 19.11 -10.91 -7.05
C LEU A 219 18.18 -12.05 -7.46
N PHE A 220 16.94 -11.71 -7.80
CA PHE A 220 15.93 -12.68 -8.22
C PHE A 220 16.36 -13.44 -9.49
N LEU A 221 16.84 -12.72 -10.53
CA LEU A 221 17.31 -13.31 -11.78
C LEU A 221 18.49 -14.29 -11.63
N ARG A 222 19.26 -14.20 -10.54
CA ARG A 222 20.36 -15.16 -10.25
C ARG A 222 19.86 -16.48 -9.66
N ILE A 223 18.63 -16.53 -9.20
CA ILE A 223 18.10 -17.65 -8.40
C ILE A 223 17.03 -18.42 -9.17
N ILE A 224 16.29 -17.76 -10.05
CA ILE A 224 15.24 -18.39 -10.86
C ILE A 224 15.86 -19.50 -11.73
N ARG A 225 15.17 -20.66 -11.75
CA ARG A 225 15.62 -21.83 -12.50
C ARG A 225 14.80 -22.10 -13.75
N HIS A 226 13.58 -21.57 -13.81
CA HIS A 226 12.64 -21.81 -14.90
C HIS A 226 12.01 -20.50 -15.37
N PRO A 227 11.66 -20.38 -16.66
CA PRO A 227 11.03 -19.19 -17.19
C PRO A 227 9.60 -19.06 -16.66
N PHE A 228 9.18 -17.84 -16.30
CA PHE A 228 7.81 -17.54 -15.95
C PHE A 228 7.00 -17.25 -17.21
N LEU A 229 6.26 -18.25 -17.70
CA LEU A 229 5.47 -18.11 -18.94
C LEU A 229 4.28 -17.15 -18.79
N SER A 230 3.81 -16.89 -17.56
CA SER A 230 2.72 -15.96 -17.29
C SER A 230 3.17 -14.49 -17.23
N VAL A 231 4.45 -14.21 -16.95
CA VAL A 231 4.95 -12.84 -16.80
C VAL A 231 5.07 -12.17 -18.15
N THR A 232 4.22 -11.18 -18.41
CA THR A 232 4.20 -10.40 -19.65
C THR A 232 4.88 -9.04 -19.50
N THR A 233 4.98 -8.54 -18.28
CA THR A 233 5.56 -7.22 -17.99
C THR A 233 6.47 -7.27 -16.77
N VAL A 234 7.66 -6.69 -16.91
CA VAL A 234 8.60 -6.48 -15.80
C VAL A 234 8.90 -4.99 -15.70
N MET A 235 8.61 -4.40 -14.56
CA MET A 235 8.96 -3.02 -14.24
C MET A 235 10.04 -2.98 -13.18
N ALA A 236 11.18 -2.38 -13.52
CA ALA A 236 12.24 -2.11 -12.58
C ALA A 236 12.18 -0.62 -12.17
N GLY A 237 11.65 -0.35 -10.99
CA GLY A 237 11.59 1.00 -10.43
C GLY A 237 12.83 1.34 -9.63
N SER A 238 13.34 2.58 -9.73
CA SER A 238 14.37 3.09 -8.82
C SER A 238 13.73 3.58 -7.51
N GLN A 239 14.46 3.47 -6.43
CA GLN A 239 14.18 4.20 -5.19
C GLN A 239 14.66 5.64 -5.29
#